data_55df8d9d073d2296889bae4f238eedd2
#
_entry.id   55df8d9d073d2296889bae4f238eedd2
#
_cell.length_a   1.000
_cell.length_b   1.000
_cell.length_c   1.000
_cell.angle_alpha   90.00
_cell.angle_beta   90.00
_cell.angle_gamma   90.00
#
_symmetry.space_group_name_H-M   'P 1'
#
loop_
_entity.id
_entity.type
_entity.pdbx_description
1 polymer ?
#
loop_
_entity_poly.entity_id
_entity_poly.type
_entity_poly.pdbx_seq_one_letter_code
_entity_poly.pdbx_strand_id
1 'polypeptide(L)'
;IPVARKLVDYVLEREEHPYIPGKIAEGFNYLSPTRRETVAVKNIGGNNLPVVISERLDESADIDEQFKPDYIYCGQTLPENRREDIGYIVDANDWKPEEKNVYPAFNYQQMLELHYSKAEVKFLFLPYMALNREVISALRLHPEVVIIAQSSHINRLGEFRGMLFEMMDEGLKNPVVFFQFYQEESAENLQIKSAIDMGPLLFDGLSDGIFLFNQGTLSHQLVDTTAFGILQAGRVRTSKTEYISCPGCGRTLYDLESTIARIKAATSHLKGLKIG
;
A
#
# COMPACT_ATOMS: atom_id res chain seq x y z
N ILE A 1 19.55 5.46 18.25
CA ILE A 1 20.05 6.77 17.73
C ILE A 1 20.31 6.71 16.21
N PRO A 2 21.03 5.69 15.63
CA PRO A 2 21.26 5.68 14.18
C PRO A 2 19.99 5.64 13.33
N VAL A 3 19.04 4.77 13.66
CA VAL A 3 17.73 4.64 12.96
C VAL A 3 16.94 5.95 13.00
N ALA A 4 16.87 6.60 14.19
CA ALA A 4 16.17 7.87 14.33
C ALA A 4 16.82 8.97 13.48
N ARG A 5 18.15 8.98 13.34
CA ARG A 5 18.86 9.94 12.47
C ARG A 5 18.51 9.71 11.00
N LYS A 6 18.57 8.48 10.53
CA LYS A 6 18.16 8.13 9.14
C LYS A 6 16.74 8.59 8.81
N LEU A 7 15.82 8.40 9.76
CA LEU A 7 14.43 8.85 9.61
C LEU A 7 14.37 10.37 9.47
N VAL A 8 15.04 11.10 10.36
CA VAL A 8 15.07 12.57 10.33
C VAL A 8 15.70 13.07 9.04
N ASP A 9 16.87 12.54 8.66
CA ASP A 9 17.57 12.95 7.45
C ASP A 9 16.69 12.73 6.20
N TYR A 10 15.97 11.61 6.15
CA TYR A 10 15.06 11.30 5.05
C TYR A 10 13.85 12.25 4.99
N VAL A 11 13.30 12.63 6.13
CA VAL A 11 12.20 13.61 6.19
C VAL A 11 12.67 14.98 5.76
N LEU A 12 13.82 15.45 6.30
CA LEU A 12 14.35 16.78 5.99
C LEU A 12 14.68 16.95 4.50
N GLU A 13 15.23 15.90 3.86
CA GLU A 13 15.46 15.91 2.41
C GLU A 13 14.16 16.17 1.62
N ARG A 14 13.03 15.65 2.10
CA ARG A 14 11.74 15.86 1.43
C ARG A 14 11.18 17.26 1.71
N GLU A 15 11.44 17.82 2.87
CA GLU A 15 11.04 19.19 3.19
C GLU A 15 11.78 20.23 2.34
N GLU A 16 13.00 19.93 1.88
CA GLU A 16 13.74 20.77 0.91
C GLU A 16 13.04 20.80 -0.46
N HIS A 17 12.18 19.82 -0.75
CA HIS A 17 11.39 19.73 -1.98
C HIS A 17 9.88 19.75 -1.66
N PRO A 18 9.35 20.86 -1.15
CA PRO A 18 7.96 20.92 -0.75
C PRO A 18 7.03 20.72 -1.94
N TYR A 19 6.03 19.86 -1.74
CA TYR A 19 4.89 19.73 -2.63
C TYR A 19 3.66 20.23 -1.88
N ILE A 20 3.13 21.34 -2.32
CA ILE A 20 1.94 21.96 -1.72
C ILE A 20 0.78 21.74 -2.70
N PRO A 21 -0.22 20.92 -2.35
CA PRO A 21 -1.43 20.82 -3.15
C PRO A 21 -2.09 22.19 -3.20
N GLY A 22 -2.57 22.57 -4.37
CA GLY A 22 -3.19 23.89 -4.57
C GLY A 22 -4.39 24.15 -3.67
N LYS A 23 -4.99 23.08 -3.12
CA LYS A 23 -6.19 23.12 -2.29
C LYS A 23 -6.26 21.86 -1.42
N ILE A 24 -6.69 22.02 -0.18
CA ILE A 24 -7.10 20.90 0.68
C ILE A 24 -8.56 20.61 0.37
N ALA A 25 -8.91 19.33 0.21
CA ALA A 25 -10.27 18.92 -0.10
C ALA A 25 -11.28 19.41 0.95
N GLU A 26 -12.46 19.81 0.49
CA GLU A 26 -13.52 20.25 1.36
C GLU A 26 -13.90 19.13 2.36
N GLY A 27 -14.00 19.49 3.62
CA GLY A 27 -14.33 18.55 4.71
C GLY A 27 -13.17 17.70 5.21
N PHE A 28 -11.97 17.76 4.61
CA PHE A 28 -10.80 17.07 5.13
C PHE A 28 -10.20 17.82 6.35
N ASN A 29 -9.96 17.08 7.45
CA ASN A 29 -9.41 17.65 8.68
C ASN A 29 -8.22 16.80 9.17
N TYR A 30 -7.01 17.35 9.10
CA TYR A 30 -5.79 16.70 9.58
C TYR A 30 -5.80 16.35 11.08
N LEU A 31 -6.55 17.11 11.90
CA LEU A 31 -6.63 16.86 13.36
C LEU A 31 -7.62 15.76 13.72
N SER A 32 -8.55 15.45 12.82
CA SER A 32 -9.55 14.39 13.01
C SER A 32 -9.83 13.74 11.65
N PRO A 33 -8.85 13.03 11.07
CA PRO A 33 -9.02 12.43 9.75
C PRO A 33 -10.06 11.32 9.81
N THR A 34 -10.89 11.26 8.78
CA THR A 34 -11.83 10.17 8.56
C THR A 34 -11.46 9.45 7.28
N ARG A 35 -11.67 8.13 7.25
CA ARG A 35 -11.40 7.36 6.03
C ARG A 35 -12.18 7.92 4.85
N ARG A 36 -11.50 8.16 3.73
CA ARG A 36 -12.10 8.58 2.47
C ARG A 36 -13.16 7.57 2.04
N GLU A 37 -14.33 8.06 1.65
CA GLU A 37 -15.38 7.21 1.11
C GLU A 37 -15.00 6.71 -0.29
N THR A 38 -14.96 5.39 -0.47
CA THR A 38 -14.68 4.73 -1.74
C THR A 38 -15.72 3.65 -2.02
N VAL A 39 -15.89 3.28 -3.28
CA VAL A 39 -16.70 2.11 -3.63
C VAL A 39 -15.93 0.84 -3.31
N ALA A 40 -16.65 -0.23 -3.00
CA ALA A 40 -16.03 -1.55 -2.84
C ALA A 40 -15.87 -2.20 -4.22
N VAL A 41 -14.63 -2.51 -4.59
CA VAL A 41 -14.28 -3.28 -5.78
C VAL A 41 -13.67 -4.59 -5.32
N LYS A 42 -14.46 -5.66 -5.30
CA LYS A 42 -14.13 -6.92 -4.60
C LYS A 42 -13.79 -6.65 -3.12
N ASN A 43 -12.55 -6.96 -2.73
CA ASN A 43 -12.03 -6.74 -1.38
C ASN A 43 -11.21 -5.44 -1.26
N ILE A 44 -11.28 -4.52 -2.23
CA ILE A 44 -10.56 -3.24 -2.21
C ILE A 44 -11.55 -2.11 -2.01
N GLY A 45 -11.23 -1.14 -1.17
CA GLY A 45 -12.08 0.04 -0.93
C GLY A 45 -13.33 -0.24 -0.10
N GLY A 46 -14.23 0.73 -0.01
CA GLY A 46 -15.41 0.66 0.85
C GLY A 46 -15.03 0.43 2.32
N ASN A 47 -15.69 -0.53 2.95
CA ASN A 47 -15.42 -0.93 4.33
C ASN A 47 -14.37 -2.05 4.46
N ASN A 48 -13.75 -2.47 3.35
CA ASN A 48 -12.71 -3.50 3.38
C ASN A 48 -11.43 -2.99 4.04
N LEU A 49 -10.62 -3.93 4.54
CA LEU A 49 -9.28 -3.61 5.02
C LEU A 49 -8.38 -3.22 3.84
N PRO A 50 -7.43 -2.30 4.03
CA PRO A 50 -6.46 -1.96 3.00
C PRO A 50 -5.69 -3.20 2.53
N VAL A 51 -5.57 -3.34 1.20
CA VAL A 51 -4.90 -4.48 0.57
C VAL A 51 -3.39 -4.30 0.45
N VAL A 52 -2.68 -5.43 0.32
CA VAL A 52 -1.28 -5.48 -0.08
C VAL A 52 -1.20 -6.06 -1.49
N ILE A 53 -0.63 -5.29 -2.40
CA ILE A 53 -0.20 -5.77 -3.72
C ILE A 53 1.30 -6.02 -3.64
N SER A 54 1.73 -7.18 -4.09
CA SER A 54 3.14 -7.56 -4.17
C SER A 54 3.55 -7.77 -5.63
N GLU A 55 4.82 -7.74 -5.92
CA GLU A 55 5.37 -7.94 -7.26
C GLU A 55 6.04 -9.31 -7.35
N ARG A 56 5.88 -9.99 -8.49
CA ARG A 56 6.55 -11.24 -8.84
C ARG A 56 6.83 -11.27 -10.36
N LEU A 57 7.65 -10.33 -10.82
CA LEU A 57 8.08 -10.28 -12.23
C LEU A 57 9.09 -11.39 -12.57
N ASP A 58 9.67 -12.03 -11.58
CA ASP A 58 10.56 -13.17 -11.70
C ASP A 58 9.84 -14.53 -11.67
N GLU A 59 8.50 -14.52 -11.75
CA GLU A 59 7.63 -15.70 -11.66
C GLU A 59 7.78 -16.50 -10.34
N SER A 60 8.38 -15.91 -9.32
CA SER A 60 8.54 -16.52 -8.01
C SER A 60 7.18 -16.86 -7.38
N ALA A 61 7.04 -18.08 -6.90
CA ALA A 61 5.85 -18.56 -6.18
C ALA A 61 6.03 -18.55 -4.66
N ASP A 62 7.13 -17.96 -4.15
CA ASP A 62 7.43 -17.95 -2.72
C ASP A 62 6.51 -16.95 -1.97
N ILE A 63 5.58 -17.50 -1.19
CA ILE A 63 4.57 -16.73 -0.45
C ILE A 63 4.57 -17.18 1.01
N ASP A 64 4.79 -16.22 1.91
CA ASP A 64 4.64 -16.44 3.35
C ASP A 64 3.15 -16.47 3.72
N GLU A 65 2.69 -17.54 4.36
CA GLU A 65 1.28 -17.69 4.77
C GLU A 65 0.83 -16.64 5.80
N GLN A 66 1.74 -16.10 6.59
CA GLN A 66 1.42 -15.05 7.56
C GLN A 66 1.29 -13.68 6.90
N PHE A 67 2.09 -13.41 5.89
CA PHE A 67 2.16 -12.14 5.16
C PHE A 67 1.80 -12.33 3.69
N LYS A 68 0.75 -13.11 3.46
CA LYS A 68 0.25 -13.41 2.13
C LYS A 68 -0.36 -12.14 1.50
N PRO A 69 0.16 -11.66 0.36
CA PRO A 69 -0.44 -10.53 -0.34
C PRO A 69 -1.84 -10.85 -0.85
N ASP A 70 -2.68 -9.84 -0.97
CA ASP A 70 -4.03 -10.00 -1.52
C ASP A 70 -3.99 -10.11 -3.05
N TYR A 71 -3.03 -9.41 -3.66
CA TYR A 71 -2.81 -9.42 -5.10
C TYR A 71 -1.32 -9.51 -5.41
N ILE A 72 -1.01 -10.13 -6.55
CA ILE A 72 0.34 -10.23 -7.11
C ILE A 72 0.34 -9.62 -8.51
N TYR A 73 1.19 -8.62 -8.72
CA TYR A 73 1.47 -8.06 -10.03
C TYR A 73 2.58 -8.86 -10.71
N CYS A 74 2.26 -9.43 -11.87
CA CYS A 74 3.10 -10.35 -12.63
C CYS A 74 3.63 -9.74 -13.93
N GLY A 75 3.30 -8.48 -14.24
CA GLY A 75 3.66 -7.91 -15.55
C GLY A 75 3.00 -8.68 -16.69
N GLN A 76 3.81 -9.27 -17.57
CA GLN A 76 3.34 -9.95 -18.78
C GLN A 76 3.06 -11.43 -18.59
N THR A 77 3.70 -12.07 -17.60
CA THR A 77 3.69 -13.53 -17.48
C THR A 77 3.09 -13.98 -16.16
N LEU A 78 2.05 -14.82 -16.25
CA LEU A 78 1.44 -15.44 -15.07
C LEU A 78 2.26 -16.64 -14.60
N PRO A 79 2.47 -16.81 -13.28
CA PRO A 79 3.13 -18.01 -12.76
C PRO A 79 2.28 -19.26 -13.00
N GLU A 80 2.92 -20.41 -13.26
CA GLU A 80 2.23 -21.69 -13.49
C GLU A 80 1.45 -22.16 -12.24
N ASN A 81 2.03 -21.99 -11.05
CA ASN A 81 1.46 -22.43 -9.77
C ASN A 81 0.72 -21.30 -9.07
N ARG A 82 -0.46 -20.95 -9.58
CA ARG A 82 -1.30 -19.89 -9.01
C ARG A 82 -2.15 -20.43 -7.86
N ARG A 83 -2.33 -19.57 -6.85
CA ARG A 83 -3.21 -19.83 -5.71
C ARG A 83 -4.61 -19.27 -5.98
N GLU A 84 -5.64 -20.02 -5.60
CA GLU A 84 -7.04 -19.57 -5.76
C GLU A 84 -7.43 -18.43 -4.81
N ASP A 85 -6.70 -18.26 -3.71
CA ASP A 85 -6.97 -17.27 -2.67
C ASP A 85 -6.17 -15.95 -2.85
N ILE A 86 -5.52 -15.76 -3.99
CA ILE A 86 -4.77 -14.58 -4.39
C ILE A 86 -5.29 -14.07 -5.74
N GLY A 87 -5.45 -12.76 -5.87
CA GLY A 87 -5.69 -12.11 -7.15
C GLY A 87 -4.38 -11.89 -7.92
N TYR A 88 -4.38 -12.11 -9.22
CA TYR A 88 -3.22 -11.85 -10.07
C TYR A 88 -3.49 -10.67 -10.99
N ILE A 89 -2.51 -9.79 -11.14
CA ILE A 89 -2.60 -8.60 -11.97
C ILE A 89 -1.58 -8.74 -13.09
N VAL A 90 -2.04 -8.64 -14.33
CA VAL A 90 -1.17 -8.66 -15.52
C VAL A 90 -1.36 -7.41 -16.35
N ASP A 91 -0.40 -7.10 -17.19
CA ASP A 91 -0.53 -6.00 -18.15
C ASP A 91 -1.76 -6.23 -19.03
N ALA A 92 -2.49 -5.16 -19.34
CA ALA A 92 -3.78 -5.27 -20.04
C ALA A 92 -3.68 -5.97 -21.39
N ASN A 93 -2.54 -5.84 -22.07
CA ASN A 93 -2.29 -6.48 -23.37
C ASN A 93 -2.14 -8.02 -23.27
N ASP A 94 -1.79 -8.52 -22.08
CA ASP A 94 -1.55 -9.94 -21.82
C ASP A 94 -2.71 -10.60 -21.05
N TRP A 95 -3.70 -9.80 -20.65
CA TRP A 95 -4.87 -10.29 -19.94
C TRP A 95 -5.80 -11.10 -20.82
N LYS A 96 -6.33 -12.19 -20.29
CA LYS A 96 -7.29 -13.09 -20.96
C LYS A 96 -8.56 -13.22 -20.11
N PRO A 97 -9.76 -13.00 -20.70
CA PRO A 97 -11.03 -13.04 -19.96
C PRO A 97 -11.36 -14.39 -19.30
N GLU A 98 -10.83 -15.48 -19.84
CA GLU A 98 -11.05 -16.84 -19.34
C GLU A 98 -10.24 -17.19 -18.08
N GLU A 99 -9.22 -16.42 -17.76
CA GLU A 99 -8.36 -16.64 -16.60
C GLU A 99 -9.04 -16.17 -15.31
N LYS A 100 -9.27 -17.12 -14.39
CA LYS A 100 -9.91 -16.83 -13.11
C LYS A 100 -8.95 -16.13 -12.16
N ASN A 101 -9.48 -15.15 -11.40
CA ASN A 101 -8.73 -14.33 -10.45
C ASN A 101 -7.54 -13.58 -11.09
N VAL A 102 -7.61 -13.30 -12.39
CA VAL A 102 -6.62 -12.52 -13.13
C VAL A 102 -7.28 -11.24 -13.65
N TYR A 103 -6.64 -10.11 -13.41
CA TYR A 103 -7.18 -8.78 -13.68
C TYR A 103 -6.20 -7.95 -14.50
N PRO A 104 -6.70 -7.15 -15.47
CA PRO A 104 -5.85 -6.31 -16.28
C PRO A 104 -5.37 -5.06 -15.53
N ALA A 105 -4.11 -4.70 -15.75
CA ALA A 105 -3.55 -3.42 -15.37
C ALA A 105 -3.33 -2.55 -16.62
N PHE A 106 -3.94 -1.41 -16.63
CA PHE A 106 -3.83 -0.39 -17.67
C PHE A 106 -2.89 0.73 -17.23
N ASN A 107 -2.19 1.34 -18.16
CA ASN A 107 -1.58 2.64 -17.92
C ASN A 107 -2.54 3.77 -18.38
N TYR A 108 -2.26 5.01 -17.95
CA TYR A 108 -3.12 6.15 -18.25
C TYR A 108 -3.25 6.50 -19.75
N GLN A 109 -2.41 5.93 -20.61
CA GLN A 109 -2.52 6.10 -22.07
C GLN A 109 -3.51 5.09 -22.69
N GLN A 110 -3.89 4.05 -21.96
CA GLN A 110 -4.78 2.98 -22.39
C GLN A 110 -6.23 3.18 -21.94
N MET A 111 -6.69 4.45 -21.83
CA MET A 111 -8.04 4.74 -21.36
C MET A 111 -9.13 4.22 -22.29
N LEU A 112 -8.85 4.10 -23.58
CA LEU A 112 -9.79 3.55 -24.56
C LEU A 112 -9.98 2.05 -24.35
N GLU A 113 -8.89 1.32 -24.20
CA GLU A 113 -8.86 -0.13 -23.94
C GLU A 113 -9.52 -0.43 -22.60
N LEU A 114 -9.25 0.38 -21.57
CA LEU A 114 -9.89 0.31 -20.26
C LEU A 114 -11.40 0.45 -20.39
N HIS A 115 -11.89 1.41 -21.19
CA HIS A 115 -13.32 1.65 -21.39
C HIS A 115 -14.02 0.44 -22.01
N TYR A 116 -13.42 -0.21 -23.00
CA TYR A 116 -14.02 -1.37 -23.68
C TYR A 116 -13.76 -2.70 -22.99
N SER A 117 -12.85 -2.76 -22.05
CA SER A 117 -12.57 -3.98 -21.29
C SER A 117 -13.79 -4.45 -20.49
N LYS A 118 -14.05 -5.77 -20.54
CA LYS A 118 -15.15 -6.42 -19.77
C LYS A 118 -14.68 -7.00 -18.44
N ALA A 119 -13.47 -6.68 -18.02
CA ALA A 119 -12.95 -7.16 -16.75
C ALA A 119 -13.78 -6.62 -15.58
N GLU A 120 -14.06 -7.51 -14.61
CA GLU A 120 -14.79 -7.17 -13.38
C GLU A 120 -14.05 -6.16 -12.51
N VAL A 121 -12.73 -6.26 -12.48
CA VAL A 121 -11.81 -5.33 -11.81
C VAL A 121 -10.77 -4.87 -12.81
N LYS A 122 -10.51 -3.59 -12.82
CA LYS A 122 -9.49 -2.98 -13.67
C LYS A 122 -8.53 -2.19 -12.79
N PHE A 123 -7.25 -2.45 -12.92
CA PHE A 123 -6.22 -1.65 -12.26
C PHE A 123 -5.71 -0.58 -13.24
N LEU A 124 -5.55 0.64 -12.76
CA LEU A 124 -5.05 1.77 -13.55
C LEU A 124 -3.82 2.39 -12.89
N PHE A 125 -2.66 2.23 -13.48
CA PHE A 125 -1.47 2.97 -13.09
C PHE A 125 -1.61 4.44 -13.49
N LEU A 126 -1.71 5.33 -12.50
CA LEU A 126 -2.02 6.73 -12.71
C LEU A 126 -1.07 7.63 -11.91
N PRO A 127 -0.14 8.36 -12.58
CA PRO A 127 0.59 9.44 -11.96
C PRO A 127 -0.30 10.69 -11.84
N TYR A 128 -0.06 11.52 -10.81
CA TYR A 128 -0.90 12.71 -10.57
C TYR A 128 -0.95 13.65 -11.79
N MET A 129 0.17 13.85 -12.48
CA MET A 129 0.22 14.69 -13.69
C MET A 129 -0.74 14.24 -14.81
N ALA A 130 -1.16 13.00 -14.81
CA ALA A 130 -2.11 12.44 -15.78
C ALA A 130 -3.58 12.53 -15.32
N LEU A 131 -3.86 12.98 -14.11
CA LEU A 131 -5.22 13.18 -13.60
C LEU A 131 -5.82 14.46 -14.20
N ASN A 132 -6.23 14.38 -15.47
CA ASN A 132 -6.85 15.47 -16.19
C ASN A 132 -8.38 15.27 -16.32
N ARG A 133 -9.08 16.24 -16.90
CA ARG A 133 -10.55 16.21 -17.06
C ARG A 133 -11.07 14.99 -17.80
N GLU A 134 -10.33 14.47 -18.77
CA GLU A 134 -10.72 13.30 -19.57
C GLU A 134 -10.64 12.04 -18.69
N VAL A 135 -9.55 11.86 -17.96
CA VAL A 135 -9.36 10.75 -17.02
C VAL A 135 -10.39 10.82 -15.88
N ILE A 136 -10.63 11.99 -15.30
CA ILE A 136 -11.66 12.20 -14.28
C ILE A 136 -13.04 11.78 -14.80
N SER A 137 -13.40 12.21 -16.02
CA SER A 137 -14.68 11.87 -16.64
C SER A 137 -14.81 10.35 -16.88
N ALA A 138 -13.74 9.71 -17.33
CA ALA A 138 -13.71 8.27 -17.52
C ALA A 138 -13.82 7.51 -16.19
N LEU A 139 -13.11 7.93 -15.15
CA LEU A 139 -13.17 7.29 -13.83
C LEU A 139 -14.58 7.37 -13.18
N ARG A 140 -15.32 8.45 -13.43
CA ARG A 140 -16.73 8.56 -13.00
C ARG A 140 -17.64 7.51 -13.66
N LEU A 141 -17.34 7.10 -14.88
CA LEU A 141 -18.08 6.08 -15.63
C LEU A 141 -17.66 4.66 -15.26
N HIS A 142 -16.48 4.51 -14.63
CA HIS A 142 -15.86 3.23 -14.32
C HIS A 142 -15.56 3.10 -12.83
N PRO A 143 -16.57 2.92 -11.96
CA PRO A 143 -16.37 2.76 -10.51
C PRO A 143 -15.62 1.48 -10.16
N GLU A 144 -15.58 0.48 -11.07
CA GLU A 144 -14.83 -0.76 -10.92
C GLU A 144 -13.30 -0.61 -11.10
N VAL A 145 -12.81 0.58 -11.42
CA VAL A 145 -11.38 0.85 -11.58
C VAL A 145 -10.74 1.11 -10.22
N VAL A 146 -9.72 0.33 -9.91
CA VAL A 146 -8.81 0.55 -8.78
C VAL A 146 -7.60 1.33 -9.28
N ILE A 147 -7.36 2.49 -8.70
CA ILE A 147 -6.24 3.35 -9.09
C ILE A 147 -4.99 2.89 -8.35
N ILE A 148 -3.93 2.58 -9.10
CA ILE A 148 -2.57 2.41 -8.57
C ILE A 148 -1.88 3.76 -8.74
N ALA A 149 -1.92 4.58 -7.69
CA ALA A 149 -1.36 5.92 -7.70
C ALA A 149 0.17 5.86 -7.68
N GLN A 150 0.80 6.58 -8.60
CA GLN A 150 2.25 6.64 -8.76
C GLN A 150 2.78 8.04 -8.48
N SER A 151 3.97 8.13 -7.89
CA SER A 151 4.69 9.38 -7.71
C SER A 151 6.16 9.23 -8.09
N SER A 152 6.64 10.18 -8.88
CA SER A 152 8.07 10.37 -9.16
C SER A 152 8.65 11.59 -8.42
N HIS A 153 7.82 12.32 -7.68
CA HIS A 153 8.25 13.49 -6.92
C HIS A 153 9.10 13.07 -5.72
N ILE A 154 10.09 13.89 -5.34
CA ILE A 154 10.91 13.61 -4.15
C ILE A 154 10.04 13.59 -2.90
N ASN A 155 9.16 14.57 -2.74
CA ASN A 155 8.13 14.58 -1.69
C ASN A 155 6.87 13.85 -2.19
N ARG A 156 6.93 12.53 -2.19
CA ARG A 156 5.84 11.66 -2.67
C ARG A 156 4.56 11.82 -1.86
N LEU A 157 4.71 11.92 -0.54
CA LEU A 157 3.59 12.11 0.37
C LEU A 157 2.74 13.33 0.01
N GLY A 158 3.41 14.46 -0.26
CA GLY A 158 2.74 15.68 -0.68
C GLY A 158 2.02 15.53 -2.02
N GLU A 159 2.65 14.87 -2.99
CA GLU A 159 2.05 14.64 -4.31
C GLU A 159 0.82 13.73 -4.22
N PHE A 160 0.90 12.62 -3.47
CA PHE A 160 -0.25 11.75 -3.24
C PHE A 160 -1.41 12.46 -2.55
N ARG A 161 -1.14 13.28 -1.53
CA ARG A 161 -2.17 14.11 -0.89
C ARG A 161 -2.84 15.05 -1.91
N GLY A 162 -2.05 15.72 -2.74
CA GLY A 162 -2.56 16.58 -3.80
C GLY A 162 -3.50 15.85 -4.76
N MET A 163 -3.09 14.67 -5.24
CA MET A 163 -3.90 13.83 -6.09
C MET A 163 -5.21 13.43 -5.42
N LEU A 164 -5.16 12.98 -4.17
CA LEU A 164 -6.34 12.52 -3.43
C LEU A 164 -7.31 13.67 -3.13
N PHE A 165 -6.82 14.86 -2.80
CA PHE A 165 -7.66 16.03 -2.57
C PHE A 165 -8.37 16.46 -3.84
N GLU A 166 -7.71 16.44 -5.00
CA GLU A 166 -8.36 16.69 -6.27
C GLU A 166 -9.42 15.63 -6.58
N MET A 167 -9.13 14.35 -6.37
CA MET A 167 -10.11 13.27 -6.53
C MET A 167 -11.33 13.45 -5.60
N MET A 168 -11.13 13.89 -4.36
CA MET A 168 -12.20 14.15 -3.39
C MET A 168 -13.07 15.33 -3.83
N ASP A 169 -12.47 16.43 -4.24
CA ASP A 169 -13.18 17.62 -4.74
C ASP A 169 -13.96 17.32 -6.03
N GLU A 170 -13.45 16.41 -6.86
CA GLU A 170 -14.12 15.92 -8.07
C GLU A 170 -15.16 14.81 -7.77
N GLY A 171 -15.32 14.41 -6.52
CA GLY A 171 -16.28 13.39 -6.08
C GLY A 171 -15.97 11.99 -6.58
N LEU A 172 -14.70 11.70 -6.93
CA LEU A 172 -14.27 10.36 -7.35
C LEU A 172 -14.20 9.42 -6.15
N LYS A 173 -14.89 8.29 -6.26
CA LYS A 173 -14.96 7.25 -5.21
C LYS A 173 -14.18 5.97 -5.57
N ASN A 174 -13.38 6.00 -6.62
CA ASN A 174 -12.52 4.89 -7.00
C ASN A 174 -11.54 4.56 -5.87
N PRO A 175 -11.33 3.28 -5.51
CA PRO A 175 -10.31 2.89 -4.54
C PRO A 175 -8.91 3.25 -5.03
N VAL A 176 -8.02 3.58 -4.08
CA VAL A 176 -6.64 3.96 -4.40
C VAL A 176 -5.66 3.13 -3.60
N VAL A 177 -4.75 2.47 -4.32
CA VAL A 177 -3.58 1.78 -3.79
C VAL A 177 -2.35 2.61 -4.11
N PHE A 178 -1.56 2.95 -3.12
CA PHE A 178 -0.33 3.71 -3.34
C PHE A 178 0.80 2.79 -3.78
N PHE A 179 1.35 3.10 -4.94
CA PHE A 179 2.52 2.41 -5.49
C PHE A 179 3.77 3.24 -5.26
N GLN A 180 4.84 2.58 -4.79
CA GLN A 180 6.15 3.18 -4.73
C GLN A 180 7.26 2.20 -5.08
N PHE A 181 8.12 2.66 -5.97
CA PHE A 181 9.31 1.96 -6.41
C PHE A 181 10.51 2.31 -5.53
N TYR A 182 11.26 1.28 -5.11
CA TYR A 182 12.49 1.40 -4.35
C TYR A 182 13.60 0.54 -4.98
N GLN A 183 14.84 0.86 -4.65
CA GLN A 183 16.04 0.10 -5.01
C GLN A 183 16.93 -0.04 -3.77
N GLU A 184 16.35 -0.59 -2.70
CA GLU A 184 17.04 -0.70 -1.42
C GLU A 184 17.66 -2.09 -1.26
N GLU A 185 18.89 -2.10 -0.74
CA GLU A 185 19.63 -3.33 -0.40
C GLU A 185 19.58 -3.61 1.11
N SER A 186 19.12 -2.66 1.90
CA SER A 186 18.99 -2.75 3.36
C SER A 186 17.53 -2.78 3.77
N ALA A 187 17.15 -3.81 4.53
CA ALA A 187 15.81 -3.92 5.13
C ALA A 187 15.43 -2.68 5.94
N GLU A 188 16.36 -2.17 6.76
CA GLU A 188 16.14 -0.97 7.58
C GLU A 188 15.83 0.25 6.71
N ASN A 189 16.55 0.45 5.62
CA ASN A 189 16.31 1.58 4.72
C ASN A 189 14.95 1.45 4.02
N LEU A 190 14.61 0.27 3.49
CA LEU A 190 13.29 0.04 2.89
C LEU A 190 12.17 0.34 3.87
N GLN A 191 12.26 -0.18 5.11
CA GLN A 191 11.27 0.04 6.16
C GLN A 191 11.12 1.52 6.52
N ILE A 192 12.23 2.24 6.72
CA ILE A 192 12.20 3.66 7.06
C ILE A 192 11.56 4.46 5.93
N LYS A 193 12.08 4.32 4.71
CA LYS A 193 11.64 5.11 3.56
C LYS A 193 10.17 4.85 3.21
N SER A 194 9.78 3.59 3.11
CA SER A 194 8.40 3.22 2.77
C SER A 194 7.40 3.61 3.86
N ALA A 195 7.78 3.51 5.14
CA ALA A 195 6.93 3.94 6.24
C ALA A 195 6.71 5.47 6.23
N ILE A 196 7.73 6.26 5.89
CA ILE A 196 7.61 7.73 5.79
C ILE A 196 6.78 8.12 4.58
N ASP A 197 7.00 7.49 3.42
CA ASP A 197 6.31 7.83 2.19
C ASP A 197 4.81 7.45 2.21
N MET A 198 4.44 6.36 2.90
CA MET A 198 3.08 5.80 2.85
C MET A 198 2.32 5.81 4.17
N GLY A 199 3.02 5.69 5.30
CA GLY A 199 2.39 5.60 6.62
C GLY A 199 1.44 6.77 6.93
N PRO A 200 1.82 8.04 6.71
CA PRO A 200 0.96 9.18 6.97
C PRO A 200 -0.36 9.14 6.18
N LEU A 201 -0.36 8.61 4.95
CA LEU A 201 -1.57 8.48 4.13
C LEU A 201 -2.60 7.51 4.73
N LEU A 202 -2.12 6.49 5.48
CA LEU A 202 -2.98 5.57 6.23
C LEU A 202 -3.62 6.26 7.43
N PHE A 203 -2.86 7.10 8.15
CA PHE A 203 -3.39 7.90 9.25
C PHE A 203 -4.39 8.96 8.77
N ASP A 204 -4.15 9.51 7.59
CA ASP A 204 -5.07 10.46 6.94
C ASP A 204 -6.35 9.77 6.42
N GLY A 205 -6.40 8.44 6.42
CA GLY A 205 -7.54 7.67 5.90
C GLY A 205 -7.66 7.72 4.38
N LEU A 206 -6.59 8.03 3.66
CA LEU A 206 -6.62 8.26 2.21
C LEU A 206 -6.34 7.02 1.38
N SER A 207 -5.87 5.90 1.99
CA SER A 207 -5.40 4.72 1.27
C SER A 207 -6.34 3.53 1.42
N ASP A 208 -6.58 2.82 0.32
CA ASP A 208 -7.26 1.52 0.27
C ASP A 208 -6.27 0.35 0.12
N GLY A 209 -4.97 0.63 0.06
CA GLY A 209 -3.92 -0.38 -0.01
C GLY A 209 -2.55 0.21 -0.31
N ILE A 210 -1.55 -0.65 -0.24
CA ILE A 210 -0.16 -0.32 -0.59
C ILE A 210 0.43 -1.35 -1.54
N PHE A 211 1.29 -0.87 -2.42
CA PHE A 211 2.06 -1.66 -3.35
C PHE A 211 3.53 -1.23 -3.28
N LEU A 212 4.33 -1.97 -2.53
CA LEU A 212 5.77 -1.78 -2.48
C LEU A 212 6.42 -2.59 -3.59
N PHE A 213 7.24 -1.93 -4.39
CA PHE A 213 8.07 -2.58 -5.38
C PHE A 213 9.54 -2.28 -5.09
N ASN A 214 10.33 -3.28 -4.78
CA ASN A 214 11.75 -3.10 -4.52
C ASN A 214 12.59 -3.92 -5.50
N GLN A 215 13.28 -3.26 -6.41
CA GLN A 215 14.19 -3.88 -7.38
C GLN A 215 15.60 -4.11 -6.81
N GLY A 216 15.80 -3.96 -5.50
CA GLY A 216 17.05 -4.30 -4.81
C GLY A 216 17.19 -5.81 -4.56
N THR A 217 18.22 -6.19 -3.79
CA THR A 217 18.54 -7.59 -3.47
C THR A 217 17.67 -8.20 -2.36
N LEU A 218 16.73 -7.44 -1.82
CA LEU A 218 15.86 -7.90 -0.73
C LEU A 218 14.82 -8.90 -1.26
N SER A 219 14.55 -9.96 -0.49
CA SER A 219 13.56 -10.96 -0.86
C SER A 219 12.14 -10.39 -0.91
N HIS A 220 11.29 -10.94 -1.77
CA HIS A 220 9.86 -10.59 -1.82
C HIS A 220 9.17 -10.74 -0.46
N GLN A 221 9.50 -11.80 0.30
CA GLN A 221 8.97 -12.01 1.65
C GLN A 221 9.26 -10.83 2.59
N LEU A 222 10.46 -10.23 2.52
CA LEU A 222 10.81 -9.05 3.32
C LEU A 222 10.02 -7.82 2.87
N VAL A 223 9.84 -7.62 1.57
CA VAL A 223 9.03 -6.53 1.01
C VAL A 223 7.57 -6.67 1.47
N ASP A 224 6.98 -7.87 1.35
CA ASP A 224 5.62 -8.17 1.81
C ASP A 224 5.48 -7.93 3.31
N THR A 225 6.40 -8.47 4.13
CA THR A 225 6.42 -8.26 5.58
C THR A 225 6.49 -6.76 5.93
N THR A 226 7.25 -5.98 5.17
CA THR A 226 7.34 -4.53 5.35
C THR A 226 6.00 -3.86 5.05
N ALA A 227 5.34 -4.22 3.95
CA ALA A 227 4.03 -3.70 3.58
C ALA A 227 2.99 -3.96 4.66
N PHE A 228 2.87 -5.21 5.12
CA PHE A 228 1.98 -5.56 6.24
C PHE A 228 2.35 -4.85 7.54
N GLY A 229 3.65 -4.65 7.78
CA GLY A 229 4.15 -3.91 8.94
C GLY A 229 3.70 -2.45 8.95
N ILE A 230 3.70 -1.78 7.79
CA ILE A 230 3.22 -0.41 7.63
C ILE A 230 1.71 -0.34 7.90
N LEU A 231 0.90 -1.25 7.32
CA LEU A 231 -0.53 -1.31 7.56
C LEU A 231 -0.86 -1.54 9.04
N GLN A 232 -0.10 -2.40 9.72
CA GLN A 232 -0.28 -2.66 11.14
C GLN A 232 0.15 -1.48 12.01
N ALA A 233 1.25 -0.81 11.70
CA ALA A 233 1.68 0.40 12.38
C ALA A 233 0.66 1.54 12.21
N GLY A 234 0.07 1.65 11.02
CA GLY A 234 -1.05 2.55 10.72
C GLY A 234 -2.38 2.16 11.38
N ARG A 235 -2.43 1.01 12.08
CA ARG A 235 -3.63 0.46 12.75
C ARG A 235 -4.83 0.22 11.84
N VAL A 236 -4.58 0.06 10.54
CA VAL A 236 -5.64 -0.17 9.55
C VAL A 236 -5.83 -1.64 9.20
N ARG A 237 -4.79 -2.47 9.43
CA ARG A 237 -4.86 -3.93 9.23
C ARG A 237 -3.88 -4.64 10.17
N THR A 238 -4.37 -5.60 10.96
CA THR A 238 -3.54 -6.39 11.87
C THR A 238 -3.18 -7.73 11.23
N SER A 239 -1.90 -8.01 11.08
CA SER A 239 -1.38 -9.25 10.46
C SER A 239 -0.65 -10.15 11.46
N LYS A 240 -0.13 -9.61 12.55
CA LYS A 240 0.57 -10.35 13.61
C LYS A 240 0.19 -9.82 14.99
N THR A 241 0.50 -10.61 16.02
CA THR A 241 0.34 -10.18 17.42
C THR A 241 1.21 -8.96 17.69
N GLU A 242 0.61 -7.91 18.25
CA GLU A 242 1.30 -6.70 18.68
C GLU A 242 1.65 -6.84 20.17
N TYR A 243 2.95 -6.71 20.46
CA TYR A 243 3.43 -6.72 21.86
C TYR A 243 3.75 -5.28 22.26
N ILE A 244 3.01 -4.81 23.26
CA ILE A 244 3.19 -3.48 23.85
C ILE A 244 3.90 -3.70 25.19
N SER A 245 5.22 -3.54 25.19
CA SER A 245 6.01 -3.72 26.42
C SER A 245 6.42 -2.39 27.01
N CYS A 246 6.32 -2.29 28.33
CA CYS A 246 6.90 -1.18 29.07
C CYS A 246 8.43 -1.19 28.89
N PRO A 247 9.09 -0.05 28.64
CA PRO A 247 10.55 0.01 28.52
C PRO A 247 11.29 -0.28 29.85
N GLY A 248 10.56 -0.46 30.93
CA GLY A 248 11.12 -0.61 32.27
C GLY A 248 11.42 0.74 32.94
N CYS A 249 11.52 0.71 34.24
CA CYS A 249 11.97 1.86 35.04
C CYS A 249 12.84 1.33 36.21
N GLY A 250 13.51 2.22 36.92
CA GLY A 250 14.37 1.85 38.04
C GLY A 250 13.66 1.13 39.18
N ARG A 251 12.33 0.92 39.10
CA ARG A 251 11.51 0.14 40.05
C ARG A 251 11.23 -1.28 39.58
N THR A 252 11.63 -1.64 38.34
CA THR A 252 11.43 -3.00 37.84
C THR A 252 12.43 -3.93 38.52
N LEU A 253 11.92 -4.85 39.35
CA LEU A 253 12.72 -5.77 40.19
C LEU A 253 12.94 -7.14 39.54
N TYR A 254 12.55 -7.33 38.27
CA TYR A 254 12.70 -8.58 37.52
C TYR A 254 13.29 -8.30 36.13
N ASP A 255 13.86 -9.33 35.52
CA ASP A 255 14.35 -9.25 34.15
C ASP A 255 13.17 -9.16 33.16
N LEU A 256 12.89 -7.92 32.75
CA LEU A 256 11.80 -7.61 31.85
C LEU A 256 12.03 -8.20 30.46
N GLU A 257 13.29 -8.20 29.97
CA GLU A 257 13.63 -8.69 28.64
C GLU A 257 13.37 -10.20 28.51
N SER A 258 13.85 -10.99 29.48
CA SER A 258 13.58 -12.43 29.50
C SER A 258 12.11 -12.76 29.67
N THR A 259 11.38 -11.97 30.47
CA THR A 259 9.94 -12.13 30.65
C THR A 259 9.17 -11.88 29.36
N ILE A 260 9.49 -10.79 28.65
CA ILE A 260 8.90 -10.47 27.32
C ILE A 260 9.23 -11.58 26.32
N ALA A 261 10.46 -12.07 26.29
CA ALA A 261 10.86 -13.16 25.39
C ALA A 261 10.05 -14.44 25.64
N ARG A 262 9.80 -14.81 26.93
CA ARG A 262 8.96 -15.96 27.30
C ARG A 262 7.50 -15.77 26.87
N ILE A 263 6.93 -14.59 27.08
CA ILE A 263 5.56 -14.28 26.66
C ILE A 263 5.44 -14.38 25.14
N LYS A 264 6.36 -13.77 24.39
CA LYS A 264 6.42 -13.86 22.93
C LYS A 264 6.48 -15.31 22.45
N ALA A 265 7.37 -16.12 23.04
CA ALA A 265 7.50 -17.54 22.68
C ALA A 265 6.21 -18.33 22.93
N ALA A 266 5.52 -18.07 24.05
CA ALA A 266 4.27 -18.75 24.40
C ALA A 266 3.06 -18.31 23.57
N THR A 267 3.07 -17.11 22.99
CA THR A 267 1.91 -16.48 22.33
C THR A 267 2.13 -16.19 20.84
N SER A 268 3.27 -16.59 20.27
CA SER A 268 3.60 -16.36 18.85
C SER A 268 2.61 -16.96 17.86
N HIS A 269 1.90 -18.03 18.26
CA HIS A 269 0.87 -18.68 17.46
C HIS A 269 -0.46 -17.90 17.40
N LEU A 270 -0.66 -16.94 18.29
CA LEU A 270 -1.86 -16.10 18.30
C LEU A 270 -1.72 -15.02 17.26
N LYS A 271 -2.77 -14.82 16.46
CA LYS A 271 -2.80 -13.80 15.41
C LYS A 271 -3.79 -12.69 15.77
N GLY A 272 -3.44 -11.44 15.45
CA GLY A 272 -4.35 -10.32 15.55
C GLY A 272 -4.64 -9.82 16.97
N LEU A 273 -3.88 -10.25 17.97
CA LEU A 273 -4.05 -9.82 19.36
C LEU A 273 -3.07 -8.70 19.73
N LYS A 274 -3.46 -7.91 20.72
CA LYS A 274 -2.57 -6.98 21.42
C LYS A 274 -2.29 -7.55 22.80
N ILE A 275 -1.02 -7.72 23.12
CA ILE A 275 -0.53 -8.23 24.40
C ILE A 275 0.34 -7.12 25.00
N GLY A 276 -0.07 -6.62 26.18
CA GLY A 276 0.61 -5.53 26.91
C GLY A 276 0.85 -5.84 28.37
#